data_e706605a2f7b4b802a2e45f8a465e16a
#
_entry.id   e706605a2f7b4b802a2e45f8a465e16a
#
_cell.length_a   1.000
_cell.length_b   1.000
_cell.length_c   1.000
_cell.angle_alpha   90.00
_cell.angle_beta   90.00
_cell.angle_gamma   90.00
#
_symmetry.space_group_name_H-M   'P 1'
#
loop_
_entity.id
_entity.type
_entity.pdbx_description
1 polymer ?
#
loop_
_entity_poly.entity_id
_entity_poly.type
_entity_poly.pdbx_seq_one_letter_code
_entity_poly.pdbx_strand_id
1 'polypeptide(L)'
;MKFAMIVDGCVQRSYFVKDKKSYRLKADNLEPYGHHHSIKNECHLGIWGWPFVFGDGYFINWTEWETLPDLDLDVIMVALEKNPHKYNVQMLRKAYPNAVIVSFIKEDYWTKYTPQQRIDFFNQCDHITFPWNIEHDSNPQGILGISTLSNICNKKVYYIPQPHNIEYLHNNYYNENKNLQILNYKTPEISEGERTSDFVDYIQKKYNIEVTKHIVKYKGEGHKQWEEFLSGITTSGYCFNLDTVKSGGSMAVQCAALGILNIGGVQDSHEILFPDTATNDWGKLEKIFDLYYNNIDKHYDAIQFAYNKAIDIYSYKSIESRFKKMIFK
;
A
#
# COMPACT_ATOMS: atom_id res chain seq x y z
N MET A 1 7.80 4.80 -21.47
CA MET A 1 8.59 3.94 -20.54
C MET A 1 7.78 2.69 -20.30
N LYS A 2 8.25 1.57 -20.78
CA LYS A 2 7.61 0.26 -20.56
C LYS A 2 8.11 -0.32 -19.25
N PHE A 3 7.22 -0.47 -18.30
CA PHE A 3 7.50 -0.84 -16.92
C PHE A 3 6.96 -2.22 -16.59
N ALA A 4 7.72 -3.02 -15.82
CA ALA A 4 7.23 -4.26 -15.24
C ALA A 4 7.50 -4.30 -13.73
N MET A 5 6.49 -4.69 -12.96
CA MET A 5 6.62 -5.11 -11.57
C MET A 5 6.67 -6.63 -11.52
N ILE A 6 7.77 -7.20 -11.03
CA ILE A 6 7.95 -8.65 -10.88
C ILE A 6 7.83 -9.02 -9.41
N VAL A 7 6.96 -9.98 -9.14
CA VAL A 7 6.64 -10.42 -7.77
C VAL A 7 6.61 -11.95 -7.70
N ASP A 8 7.22 -12.56 -6.67
CA ASP A 8 7.17 -14.00 -6.42
C ASP A 8 6.17 -14.35 -5.31
N GLY A 9 5.61 -15.54 -5.40
CA GLY A 9 4.82 -16.14 -4.33
C GLY A 9 3.44 -15.54 -4.11
N CYS A 10 3.00 -14.63 -4.99
CA CYS A 10 1.62 -14.14 -4.93
C CYS A 10 0.67 -15.11 -5.65
N VAL A 11 -0.59 -15.14 -5.18
CA VAL A 11 -1.68 -15.91 -5.82
C VAL A 11 -2.09 -15.30 -7.15
N GLN A 12 -1.56 -14.12 -7.44
CA GLN A 12 -1.87 -13.32 -8.60
C GLN A 12 -1.30 -13.90 -9.89
N ARG A 13 -2.11 -13.84 -10.94
CA ARG A 13 -1.67 -14.07 -12.32
C ARG A 13 -1.03 -12.82 -12.89
N SER A 14 -0.16 -12.99 -13.89
CA SER A 14 0.40 -11.88 -14.64
C SER A 14 -0.67 -11.14 -15.44
N TYR A 15 -0.58 -9.82 -15.46
CA TYR A 15 -1.48 -8.96 -16.22
C TYR A 15 -0.74 -7.75 -16.81
N PHE A 16 -1.35 -7.08 -17.77
CA PHE A 16 -0.89 -5.80 -18.29
C PHE A 16 -1.99 -4.75 -18.20
N VAL A 17 -1.61 -3.50 -18.21
CA VAL A 17 -2.50 -2.34 -18.20
C VAL A 17 -2.59 -1.77 -19.61
N LYS A 18 -3.82 -1.50 -20.05
CA LYS A 18 -4.12 -0.76 -21.28
C LYS A 18 -5.36 0.09 -21.04
N ASP A 19 -5.30 1.37 -21.42
CA ASP A 19 -6.42 2.31 -21.27
C ASP A 19 -6.96 2.34 -19.82
N LYS A 20 -6.07 2.36 -18.82
CA LYS A 20 -6.36 2.31 -17.38
C LYS A 20 -7.09 1.05 -16.90
N LYS A 21 -7.15 0.00 -17.72
CA LYS A 21 -7.75 -1.29 -17.39
C LYS A 21 -6.70 -2.37 -17.34
N SER A 22 -6.90 -3.37 -16.49
CA SER A 22 -6.02 -4.53 -16.40
C SER A 22 -6.59 -5.72 -17.15
N TYR A 23 -5.72 -6.44 -17.86
CA TYR A 23 -6.05 -7.60 -18.66
C TYR A 23 -5.07 -8.74 -18.37
N ARG A 24 -5.57 -9.98 -18.39
CA ARG A 24 -4.71 -11.15 -18.25
C ARG A 24 -3.65 -11.20 -19.35
N LEU A 25 -2.39 -11.45 -18.95
CA LEU A 25 -1.27 -11.41 -19.90
C LEU A 25 -1.25 -12.62 -20.87
N LYS A 26 -1.85 -13.73 -20.47
CA LYS A 26 -1.87 -15.00 -21.24
C LYS A 26 -3.25 -15.41 -21.76
N ALA A 27 -4.23 -14.54 -21.70
CA ALA A 27 -5.54 -14.86 -22.26
C ALA A 27 -5.49 -14.72 -23.79
N ASP A 28 -6.13 -15.65 -24.50
CA ASP A 28 -6.28 -15.57 -25.94
C ASP A 28 -7.14 -14.37 -26.39
N ASN A 29 -7.90 -13.81 -25.43
CA ASN A 29 -8.70 -12.60 -25.55
C ASN A 29 -8.35 -11.61 -24.42
N LEU A 30 -8.74 -10.34 -24.59
CA LEU A 30 -8.55 -9.30 -23.58
C LEU A 30 -9.59 -9.48 -22.46
N GLU A 31 -9.37 -10.45 -21.58
CA GLU A 31 -10.19 -10.62 -20.40
C GLU A 31 -9.84 -9.59 -19.32
N PRO A 32 -10.84 -8.83 -18.84
CA PRO A 32 -10.65 -7.95 -17.70
C PRO A 32 -10.20 -8.71 -16.46
N TYR A 33 -9.22 -8.17 -15.74
CA TYR A 33 -8.63 -8.82 -14.59
C TYR A 33 -8.66 -7.91 -13.35
N GLY A 34 -9.16 -8.42 -12.25
CA GLY A 34 -9.21 -7.72 -10.97
C GLY A 34 -8.56 -8.52 -9.85
N HIS A 35 -8.19 -7.84 -8.78
CA HIS A 35 -7.50 -8.37 -7.61
C HIS A 35 -8.26 -8.05 -6.32
N HIS A 36 -7.98 -8.74 -5.22
CA HIS A 36 -8.65 -8.51 -3.93
C HIS A 36 -8.44 -7.10 -3.33
N HIS A 37 -7.43 -6.37 -3.75
CA HIS A 37 -7.23 -4.96 -3.43
C HIS A 37 -7.40 -4.07 -4.66
N SER A 38 -8.28 -4.45 -5.57
CA SER A 38 -8.54 -3.69 -6.79
C SER A 38 -10.03 -3.58 -7.06
N ILE A 39 -10.38 -2.51 -7.73
CA ILE A 39 -11.67 -2.38 -8.39
C ILE A 39 -11.48 -2.91 -9.81
N LYS A 40 -12.35 -3.78 -10.25
CA LYS A 40 -12.24 -4.46 -11.53
C LYS A 40 -11.99 -3.46 -12.66
N ASN A 41 -10.86 -3.61 -13.33
CA ASN A 41 -10.44 -2.85 -14.51
C ASN A 41 -10.08 -1.37 -14.33
N GLU A 42 -10.16 -0.78 -13.12
CA GLU A 42 -9.99 0.67 -13.02
C GLU A 42 -9.04 1.12 -11.91
N CYS A 43 -8.92 0.37 -10.84
CA CYS A 43 -8.09 0.77 -9.72
C CYS A 43 -7.42 -0.42 -9.04
N HIS A 44 -6.11 -0.43 -9.01
CA HIS A 44 -5.29 -1.31 -8.19
C HIS A 44 -4.55 -0.49 -7.14
N LEU A 45 -4.36 -1.06 -5.96
CA LEU A 45 -3.73 -0.40 -4.80
C LEU A 45 -2.45 -1.12 -4.40
N GLY A 46 -1.57 -0.40 -3.73
CA GLY A 46 -0.34 -0.96 -3.22
C GLY A 46 0.58 -1.47 -4.34
N ILE A 47 1.20 -2.64 -4.14
CA ILE A 47 2.13 -3.20 -5.13
C ILE A 47 1.48 -3.49 -6.48
N TRP A 48 0.19 -3.77 -6.51
CA TRP A 48 -0.57 -4.05 -7.74
C TRP A 48 -0.94 -2.77 -8.50
N GLY A 49 -0.79 -1.60 -7.89
CA GLY A 49 -0.97 -0.31 -8.54
C GLY A 49 0.18 0.11 -9.45
N TRP A 50 1.38 -0.44 -9.26
CA TRP A 50 2.58 -0.03 -10.00
C TRP A 50 2.44 -0.03 -11.53
N PRO A 51 1.84 -1.04 -12.18
CA PRO A 51 1.65 -1.01 -13.63
C PRO A 51 0.81 0.17 -14.13
N PHE A 52 -0.12 0.66 -13.29
CA PHE A 52 -0.99 1.79 -13.63
C PHE A 52 -0.29 3.15 -13.52
N VAL A 53 0.76 3.25 -12.70
CA VAL A 53 1.52 4.49 -12.51
C VAL A 53 2.10 4.99 -13.85
N PHE A 54 2.50 4.07 -14.73
CA PHE A 54 3.17 4.40 -15.99
C PHE A 54 2.27 4.25 -17.22
N GLY A 55 0.99 3.96 -17.02
CA GLY A 55 0.00 3.82 -18.10
C GLY A 55 -0.06 2.43 -18.69
N ASP A 56 0.97 1.98 -19.40
CA ASP A 56 1.04 0.68 -20.06
C ASP A 56 2.09 -0.21 -19.36
N GLY A 57 1.82 -0.57 -18.11
CA GLY A 57 2.73 -1.38 -17.30
C GLY A 57 2.31 -2.84 -17.21
N TYR A 58 3.25 -3.67 -16.75
CA TYR A 58 3.06 -5.11 -16.55
C TYR A 58 3.20 -5.46 -15.07
N PHE A 59 2.32 -6.34 -14.59
CA PHE A 59 2.52 -7.08 -13.35
C PHE A 59 2.83 -8.52 -13.72
N ILE A 60 3.98 -9.01 -13.29
CA ILE A 60 4.48 -10.32 -13.67
C ILE A 60 4.62 -11.18 -12.42
N ASN A 61 3.86 -12.26 -12.37
CA ASN A 61 4.12 -13.32 -11.40
C ASN A 61 5.34 -14.12 -11.88
N TRP A 62 6.38 -14.18 -11.05
CA TRP A 62 7.61 -14.87 -11.39
C TRP A 62 7.42 -16.35 -11.79
N THR A 63 6.43 -17.03 -11.21
CA THR A 63 6.13 -18.43 -11.57
C THR A 63 5.64 -18.60 -13.03
N GLU A 64 5.21 -17.50 -13.66
CA GLU A 64 4.75 -17.48 -15.06
C GLU A 64 5.81 -16.92 -16.02
N TRP A 65 6.96 -16.47 -15.50
CA TRP A 65 8.00 -15.76 -16.25
C TRP A 65 8.43 -16.47 -17.53
N GLU A 66 8.78 -17.76 -17.45
CA GLU A 66 9.31 -18.54 -18.58
C GLU A 66 8.32 -18.73 -19.74
N THR A 67 7.06 -18.47 -19.46
CA THR A 67 5.95 -18.67 -20.41
C THR A 67 5.37 -17.36 -20.92
N LEU A 68 5.96 -16.21 -20.54
CA LEU A 68 5.51 -14.91 -21.01
C LEU A 68 6.04 -14.62 -22.42
N PRO A 69 5.31 -13.77 -23.20
CA PRO A 69 5.83 -13.26 -24.46
C PRO A 69 7.10 -12.44 -24.21
N ASP A 70 7.92 -12.29 -25.21
CA ASP A 70 9.06 -11.37 -25.19
C ASP A 70 8.55 -9.94 -25.01
N LEU A 71 8.89 -9.33 -23.87
CA LEU A 71 8.45 -7.99 -23.50
C LEU A 71 9.64 -7.04 -23.69
N ASP A 72 9.42 -5.95 -24.42
CA ASP A 72 10.39 -4.88 -24.55
C ASP A 72 10.25 -3.95 -23.32
N LEU A 73 11.13 -4.10 -22.31
CA LEU A 73 11.06 -3.43 -21.02
C LEU A 73 12.19 -2.41 -20.84
N ASP A 74 11.82 -1.19 -20.49
CA ASP A 74 12.78 -0.13 -20.12
C ASP A 74 13.17 -0.22 -18.63
N VAL A 75 12.21 -0.57 -17.78
CA VAL A 75 12.38 -0.61 -16.31
C VAL A 75 11.72 -1.85 -15.74
N ILE A 76 12.45 -2.54 -14.88
CA ILE A 76 11.99 -3.71 -14.16
C ILE A 76 12.11 -3.45 -12.66
N MET A 77 10.99 -3.40 -11.95
CA MET A 77 10.97 -3.37 -10.50
C MET A 77 10.81 -4.79 -9.97
N VAL A 78 11.72 -5.22 -9.12
CA VAL A 78 11.73 -6.57 -8.53
C VAL A 78 11.39 -6.50 -7.06
N ALA A 79 10.28 -7.10 -6.67
CA ALA A 79 9.93 -7.23 -5.26
C ALA A 79 10.71 -8.37 -4.61
N LEU A 80 11.42 -8.08 -3.53
CA LEU A 80 12.07 -9.10 -2.71
C LEU A 80 11.01 -9.82 -1.87
N GLU A 81 10.67 -11.03 -2.27
CA GLU A 81 9.67 -11.89 -1.60
C GLU A 81 10.24 -13.25 -1.14
N LYS A 82 9.35 -14.21 -0.87
CA LYS A 82 9.55 -15.47 -0.13
C LYS A 82 10.78 -16.33 -0.48
N ASN A 83 11.31 -16.25 -1.70
CA ASN A 83 12.35 -17.17 -2.17
C ASN A 83 13.54 -16.45 -2.80
N PRO A 84 14.62 -16.17 -2.03
CA PRO A 84 15.80 -15.46 -2.54
C PRO A 84 16.52 -16.21 -3.67
N HIS A 85 16.37 -17.53 -3.72
CA HIS A 85 17.07 -18.37 -4.70
C HIS A 85 16.40 -18.38 -6.08
N LYS A 86 15.17 -17.92 -6.20
CA LYS A 86 14.43 -17.91 -7.47
C LYS A 86 14.67 -16.64 -8.28
N TYR A 87 14.97 -15.51 -7.62
CA TYR A 87 15.26 -14.27 -8.33
C TYR A 87 16.74 -14.17 -8.60
N ASN A 88 17.08 -14.36 -9.83
CA ASN A 88 18.41 -14.03 -10.28
C ASN A 88 18.32 -12.74 -11.08
N VAL A 89 18.71 -11.60 -10.47
CA VAL A 89 18.82 -10.30 -11.17
C VAL A 89 19.70 -10.43 -12.41
N GLN A 90 20.69 -11.33 -12.39
CA GLN A 90 21.54 -11.61 -13.54
C GLN A 90 20.75 -12.24 -14.71
N MET A 91 19.73 -13.07 -14.43
CA MET A 91 18.85 -13.57 -15.49
C MET A 91 18.05 -12.44 -16.13
N LEU A 92 17.53 -11.51 -15.34
CA LEU A 92 16.84 -10.34 -15.83
C LEU A 92 17.75 -9.46 -16.67
N ARG A 93 18.99 -9.24 -16.25
CA ARG A 93 19.98 -8.49 -17.03
C ARG A 93 20.34 -9.18 -18.34
N LYS A 94 20.40 -10.52 -18.34
CA LYS A 94 20.64 -11.26 -19.57
C LYS A 94 19.48 -11.15 -20.57
N ALA A 95 18.25 -11.22 -20.05
CA ALA A 95 17.04 -11.10 -20.87
C ALA A 95 16.79 -9.65 -21.35
N TYR A 96 17.11 -8.67 -20.49
CA TYR A 96 16.87 -7.23 -20.71
C TYR A 96 18.12 -6.42 -20.40
N PRO A 97 19.14 -6.47 -21.25
CA PRO A 97 20.46 -5.87 -20.98
C PRO A 97 20.42 -4.35 -20.82
N ASN A 98 19.45 -3.68 -21.41
CA ASN A 98 19.28 -2.24 -21.39
C ASN A 98 18.26 -1.75 -20.35
N ALA A 99 17.53 -2.65 -19.68
CA ALA A 99 16.53 -2.26 -18.70
C ALA A 99 17.16 -1.84 -17.37
N VAL A 100 16.62 -0.79 -16.78
CA VAL A 100 16.98 -0.37 -15.42
C VAL A 100 16.29 -1.30 -14.43
N ILE A 101 17.05 -1.94 -13.54
CA ILE A 101 16.52 -2.84 -12.52
C ILE A 101 16.45 -2.12 -11.17
N VAL A 102 15.24 -2.05 -10.64
CA VAL A 102 14.93 -1.39 -9.37
C VAL A 102 14.48 -2.43 -8.34
N SER A 103 15.07 -2.42 -7.15
CA SER A 103 14.57 -3.25 -6.08
C SER A 103 13.40 -2.58 -5.36
N PHE A 104 12.42 -3.41 -4.98
CA PHE A 104 11.32 -3.03 -4.11
C PHE A 104 11.27 -3.97 -2.90
N ILE A 105 11.18 -3.40 -1.71
CA ILE A 105 11.15 -4.18 -0.47
C ILE A 105 9.70 -4.36 -0.05
N LYS A 106 9.28 -5.62 0.09
CA LYS A 106 7.99 -5.97 0.67
C LYS A 106 8.17 -6.46 2.12
N GLU A 107 7.28 -6.04 2.97
CA GLU A 107 7.30 -6.13 4.41
C GLU A 107 7.48 -7.54 4.98
N ASP A 108 6.68 -8.48 4.51
CA ASP A 108 6.44 -9.77 5.15
C ASP A 108 7.61 -10.76 5.08
N TYR A 109 8.63 -10.48 4.29
CA TYR A 109 9.67 -11.46 3.95
C TYR A 109 11.08 -11.05 4.30
N TRP A 110 11.23 -9.86 4.85
CA TRP A 110 12.52 -9.31 5.23
C TRP A 110 13.29 -10.25 6.18
N THR A 111 12.61 -10.84 7.14
CA THR A 111 13.22 -11.72 8.14
C THR A 111 13.68 -13.09 7.60
N LYS A 112 13.22 -13.50 6.42
CA LYS A 112 13.55 -14.78 5.80
C LYS A 112 14.90 -14.79 5.08
N TYR A 113 15.52 -13.64 4.92
CA TYR A 113 16.80 -13.48 4.24
C TYR A 113 17.90 -13.21 5.26
N THR A 114 19.06 -13.83 5.05
CA THR A 114 20.24 -13.40 5.79
C THR A 114 20.62 -11.98 5.39
N PRO A 115 21.29 -11.20 6.26
CA PRO A 115 21.78 -9.87 5.92
C PRO A 115 22.58 -9.86 4.61
N GLN A 116 23.46 -10.85 4.40
CA GLN A 116 24.26 -10.95 3.19
C GLN A 116 23.43 -11.16 1.93
N GLN A 117 22.43 -12.05 1.96
CA GLN A 117 21.55 -12.26 0.82
C GLN A 117 20.80 -10.99 0.40
N ARG A 118 20.39 -10.17 1.37
CA ARG A 118 19.76 -8.86 1.11
C ARG A 118 20.72 -7.88 0.44
N ILE A 119 21.93 -7.77 0.98
CA ILE A 119 22.99 -6.92 0.44
C ILE A 119 23.31 -7.33 -0.99
N ASP A 120 23.51 -8.63 -1.23
CA ASP A 120 23.84 -9.16 -2.55
C ASP A 120 22.73 -8.87 -3.58
N PHE A 121 21.47 -8.99 -3.17
CA PHE A 121 20.34 -8.64 -4.02
C PHE A 121 20.32 -7.14 -4.36
N PHE A 122 20.42 -6.26 -3.36
CA PHE A 122 20.40 -4.81 -3.58
C PHE A 122 21.58 -4.33 -4.40
N ASN A 123 22.75 -4.93 -4.22
CA ASN A 123 23.94 -4.56 -4.96
C ASN A 123 23.87 -4.90 -6.44
N GLN A 124 23.03 -5.87 -6.83
CA GLN A 124 22.77 -6.22 -8.22
C GLN A 124 21.77 -5.29 -8.92
N CYS A 125 20.93 -4.57 -8.17
CA CYS A 125 19.97 -3.61 -8.70
C CYS A 125 20.63 -2.26 -9.00
N ASP A 126 20.11 -1.52 -9.98
CA ASP A 126 20.61 -0.17 -10.29
C ASP A 126 20.16 0.83 -9.24
N HIS A 127 18.91 0.72 -8.78
CA HIS A 127 18.34 1.57 -7.74
C HIS A 127 17.66 0.74 -6.65
N ILE A 128 17.65 1.27 -5.43
CA ILE A 128 16.99 0.69 -4.27
C ILE A 128 15.84 1.60 -3.88
N THR A 129 14.60 1.07 -3.84
CA THR A 129 13.43 1.80 -3.35
C THR A 129 12.92 1.20 -2.05
N PHE A 130 12.44 2.07 -1.17
CA PHE A 130 11.87 1.72 0.10
C PHE A 130 10.47 2.32 0.21
N PRO A 131 9.44 1.53 0.54
CA PRO A 131 8.06 2.01 0.50
C PRO A 131 7.63 2.79 1.74
N TRP A 132 8.46 2.85 2.78
CA TRP A 132 8.15 3.51 4.04
C TRP A 132 9.14 4.64 4.33
N ASN A 133 8.66 5.70 4.99
CA ASN A 133 9.49 6.82 5.43
C ASN A 133 10.10 6.56 6.81
N ILE A 134 10.78 5.42 6.95
CA ILE A 134 11.45 5.03 8.19
C ILE A 134 12.94 5.33 8.04
N GLU A 135 13.40 6.40 8.68
CA GLU A 135 14.82 6.82 8.60
C GLU A 135 15.72 5.90 9.42
N HIS A 136 15.27 5.50 10.61
CA HIS A 136 16.03 4.66 11.53
C HIS A 136 15.41 3.29 11.71
N ASP A 137 16.21 2.33 12.14
CA ASP A 137 15.76 0.96 12.36
C ASP A 137 14.61 0.91 13.36
N SER A 138 13.56 0.22 13.02
CA SER A 138 12.41 0.03 13.88
C SER A 138 12.42 -1.36 14.52
N ASN A 139 12.50 -1.40 15.85
CA ASN A 139 12.28 -2.61 16.63
C ASN A 139 10.83 -2.65 17.11
N PRO A 140 10.17 -3.82 17.19
CA PRO A 140 10.70 -5.18 17.33
C PRO A 140 10.83 -6.00 16.04
N GLN A 141 10.53 -5.46 14.87
CA GLN A 141 10.40 -6.25 13.64
C GLN A 141 11.68 -6.41 12.83
N GLY A 142 12.79 -5.79 13.26
CA GLY A 142 14.07 -5.84 12.54
C GLY A 142 14.01 -5.19 11.15
N ILE A 143 13.09 -4.24 10.94
CA ILE A 143 13.03 -3.43 9.72
C ILE A 143 14.17 -2.43 9.78
N LEU A 144 15.08 -2.51 8.82
CA LEU A 144 16.17 -1.56 8.70
C LEU A 144 15.65 -0.25 8.11
N GLY A 145 16.03 0.88 8.69
CA GLY A 145 15.70 2.20 8.15
C GLY A 145 16.46 2.54 6.87
N ILE A 146 16.03 3.60 6.19
CA ILE A 146 16.63 4.08 4.94
C ILE A 146 18.13 4.36 5.11
N SER A 147 18.53 5.01 6.19
CA SER A 147 19.94 5.32 6.49
C SER A 147 20.80 4.08 6.65
N THR A 148 20.31 3.10 7.41
CA THR A 148 21.02 1.83 7.63
C THR A 148 21.18 1.05 6.33
N LEU A 149 20.11 0.93 5.55
CA LEU A 149 20.14 0.27 4.23
C LEU A 149 21.12 0.97 3.28
N SER A 150 21.09 2.30 3.24
CA SER A 150 21.97 3.09 2.38
C SER A 150 23.46 2.85 2.73
N ASN A 151 23.78 2.81 4.03
CA ASN A 151 25.14 2.55 4.51
C ASN A 151 25.59 1.12 4.18
N ILE A 152 24.74 0.11 4.46
CA ILE A 152 25.07 -1.29 4.23
C ILE A 152 25.31 -1.57 2.74
N CYS A 153 24.47 -1.05 1.87
CA CYS A 153 24.55 -1.28 0.43
C CYS A 153 25.52 -0.32 -0.29
N ASN A 154 26.04 0.68 0.40
CA ASN A 154 26.83 1.77 -0.19
C ASN A 154 26.14 2.38 -1.43
N LYS A 155 24.81 2.48 -1.37
CA LYS A 155 23.93 3.01 -2.43
C LYS A 155 22.88 3.90 -1.80
N LYS A 156 22.45 4.92 -2.56
CA LYS A 156 21.30 5.73 -2.15
C LYS A 156 20.03 4.91 -2.18
N VAL A 157 19.30 4.92 -1.07
CA VAL A 157 17.96 4.35 -0.94
C VAL A 157 16.93 5.47 -1.12
N TYR A 158 15.94 5.24 -1.95
CA TYR A 158 14.93 6.23 -2.27
C TYR A 158 13.59 5.86 -1.61
N TYR A 159 13.03 6.78 -0.85
CA TYR A 159 11.66 6.64 -0.37
C TYR A 159 10.68 6.83 -1.54
N ILE A 160 10.05 5.76 -1.94
CA ILE A 160 8.96 5.77 -2.95
C ILE A 160 7.83 4.89 -2.41
N PRO A 161 6.76 5.49 -1.89
CA PRO A 161 5.68 4.75 -1.28
C PRO A 161 4.88 3.95 -2.30
N GLN A 162 4.07 3.02 -1.79
CA GLN A 162 3.17 2.24 -2.64
C GLN A 162 2.12 3.15 -3.30
N PRO A 163 1.86 2.99 -4.61
CA PRO A 163 0.92 3.83 -5.33
C PRO A 163 -0.54 3.54 -5.00
N HIS A 164 -1.33 4.61 -4.94
CA HIS A 164 -2.79 4.54 -4.77
C HIS A 164 -3.49 5.46 -5.78
N ASN A 165 -4.62 5.02 -6.32
CA ASN A 165 -5.44 5.86 -7.18
C ASN A 165 -6.37 6.72 -6.33
N ILE A 166 -5.79 7.75 -5.69
CA ILE A 166 -6.48 8.61 -4.72
C ILE A 166 -7.67 9.33 -5.36
N GLU A 167 -7.45 9.91 -6.53
CA GLU A 167 -8.48 10.67 -7.26
C GLU A 167 -9.65 9.75 -7.66
N TYR A 168 -9.37 8.53 -8.10
CA TYR A 168 -10.42 7.57 -8.43
C TYR A 168 -11.24 7.18 -7.20
N LEU A 169 -10.58 6.87 -6.08
CA LEU A 169 -11.26 6.54 -4.83
C LEU A 169 -12.14 7.69 -4.36
N HIS A 170 -11.60 8.91 -4.39
CA HIS A 170 -12.36 10.10 -4.00
C HIS A 170 -13.57 10.33 -4.89
N ASN A 171 -13.38 10.39 -6.20
CA ASN A 171 -14.44 10.72 -7.15
C ASN A 171 -15.57 9.69 -7.22
N ASN A 172 -15.31 8.42 -6.88
CA ASN A 172 -16.31 7.35 -7.01
C ASN A 172 -16.90 6.89 -5.66
N TYR A 173 -16.18 7.13 -4.55
CA TYR A 173 -16.56 6.57 -3.25
C TYR A 173 -16.62 7.61 -2.11
N TYR A 174 -16.15 8.84 -2.33
CA TYR A 174 -16.30 9.89 -1.31
C TYR A 174 -17.78 10.21 -1.10
N ASN A 175 -18.19 10.31 0.15
CA ASN A 175 -19.55 10.65 0.54
C ASN A 175 -19.50 11.80 1.55
N GLU A 176 -20.12 12.93 1.23
CA GLU A 176 -20.22 14.09 2.12
C GLU A 176 -21.16 13.81 3.32
N ASN A 177 -22.20 12.99 3.11
CA ASN A 177 -23.17 12.64 4.14
C ASN A 177 -22.65 11.51 5.03
N LYS A 178 -21.62 11.80 5.81
CA LYS A 178 -21.08 10.81 6.75
C LYS A 178 -21.91 10.79 8.01
N ASN A 179 -22.49 9.63 8.28
CA ASN A 179 -22.98 9.33 9.60
C ASN A 179 -21.76 9.22 10.54
N LEU A 180 -21.95 9.55 11.82
CA LEU A 180 -20.91 9.37 12.84
C LEU A 180 -20.69 7.88 13.16
N GLN A 181 -20.57 7.07 12.14
CA GLN A 181 -20.28 5.65 12.28
C GLN A 181 -18.80 5.44 12.48
N ILE A 182 -18.47 4.53 13.32
CA ILE A 182 -17.10 4.12 13.59
C ILE A 182 -16.85 2.82 12.84
N LEU A 183 -15.92 2.87 11.89
CA LEU A 183 -15.44 1.68 11.23
C LEU A 183 -14.36 1.01 12.09
N ASN A 184 -14.62 -0.20 12.55
CA ASN A 184 -13.60 -1.06 13.13
C ASN A 184 -13.04 -1.97 12.03
N TYR A 185 -11.85 -1.65 11.55
CA TYR A 185 -11.15 -2.52 10.61
C TYR A 185 -10.43 -3.63 11.37
N LYS A 186 -10.94 -4.85 11.23
CA LYS A 186 -10.34 -6.05 11.83
C LYS A 186 -9.85 -6.97 10.71
N THR A 187 -8.55 -7.15 10.61
CA THR A 187 -7.99 -8.29 9.88
C THR A 187 -8.05 -9.51 10.78
N PRO A 188 -8.59 -10.66 10.31
CA PRO A 188 -8.78 -11.84 11.17
C PRO A 188 -7.50 -12.47 11.72
N GLU A 189 -6.34 -12.08 11.20
CA GLU A 189 -5.05 -12.76 11.42
C GLU A 189 -4.11 -12.05 12.38
N ILE A 190 -4.49 -10.89 12.95
CA ILE A 190 -3.60 -10.07 13.78
C ILE A 190 -4.21 -9.90 15.17
N SER A 191 -3.46 -10.28 16.20
CA SER A 191 -3.82 -10.11 17.63
C SER A 191 -4.17 -8.66 18.03
N GLU A 192 -3.71 -7.71 17.27
CA GLU A 192 -3.98 -6.27 17.42
C GLU A 192 -5.43 -5.89 17.11
N GLY A 193 -6.16 -6.71 16.36
CA GLY A 193 -7.58 -6.55 16.10
C GLY A 193 -8.43 -6.60 17.39
N GLU A 194 -7.98 -7.30 18.43
CA GLU A 194 -8.67 -7.35 19.73
C GLU A 194 -8.58 -5.99 20.43
N ARG A 195 -7.38 -5.41 20.49
CA ARG A 195 -7.17 -4.09 21.12
C ARG A 195 -7.98 -2.99 20.43
N THR A 196 -8.06 -3.01 19.10
CA THR A 196 -8.90 -2.07 18.35
C THR A 196 -10.38 -2.30 18.66
N SER A 197 -10.83 -3.57 18.72
CA SER A 197 -12.21 -3.91 19.07
C SER A 197 -12.59 -3.46 20.47
N ASP A 198 -11.73 -3.67 21.45
CA ASP A 198 -11.97 -3.26 22.84
C ASP A 198 -12.11 -1.75 22.97
N PHE A 199 -11.25 -1.00 22.27
CA PHE A 199 -11.33 0.46 22.25
C PHE A 199 -12.63 0.95 21.58
N VAL A 200 -12.97 0.36 20.43
CA VAL A 200 -14.21 0.70 19.72
C VAL A 200 -15.44 0.39 20.55
N ASP A 201 -15.49 -0.77 21.23
CA ASP A 201 -16.60 -1.15 22.12
C ASP A 201 -16.72 -0.18 23.32
N TYR A 202 -15.58 0.32 23.83
CA TYR A 202 -15.56 1.36 24.87
C TYR A 202 -16.15 2.68 24.34
N ILE A 203 -15.72 3.17 23.19
CA ILE A 203 -16.22 4.40 22.55
C ILE A 203 -17.71 4.28 22.23
N GLN A 204 -18.14 3.13 21.67
CA GLN A 204 -19.55 2.86 21.37
C GLN A 204 -20.44 3.02 22.61
N LYS A 205 -20.03 2.43 23.72
CA LYS A 205 -20.79 2.51 24.99
C LYS A 205 -20.82 3.93 25.55
N LYS A 206 -19.67 4.62 25.53
CA LYS A 206 -19.53 5.95 26.13
C LYS A 206 -20.33 7.01 25.39
N TYR A 207 -20.33 6.98 24.05
CA TYR A 207 -20.94 8.02 23.22
C TYR A 207 -22.27 7.58 22.60
N ASN A 208 -22.72 6.35 22.81
CA ASN A 208 -23.91 5.75 22.19
C ASN A 208 -23.93 5.89 20.65
N ILE A 209 -22.83 5.51 20.02
CA ILE A 209 -22.60 5.65 18.58
C ILE A 209 -22.78 4.30 17.90
N GLU A 210 -23.32 4.30 16.68
CA GLU A 210 -23.40 3.10 15.86
C GLU A 210 -22.02 2.69 15.33
N VAL A 211 -21.70 1.41 15.44
CA VAL A 211 -20.44 0.83 14.96
C VAL A 211 -20.70 -0.14 13.82
N THR A 212 -20.13 0.14 12.67
CA THR A 212 -20.09 -0.80 11.56
C THR A 212 -18.84 -1.67 11.67
N LYS A 213 -19.02 -2.97 11.85
CA LYS A 213 -17.91 -3.95 11.90
C LYS A 213 -17.71 -4.57 10.51
N HIS A 214 -16.64 -4.20 9.83
CA HIS A 214 -16.26 -4.82 8.56
C HIS A 214 -15.22 -5.92 8.79
N ILE A 215 -15.56 -7.14 8.35
CA ILE A 215 -14.64 -8.28 8.32
C ILE A 215 -14.32 -8.56 6.86
N VAL A 216 -13.11 -8.25 6.42
CA VAL A 216 -12.64 -8.58 5.08
C VAL A 216 -12.29 -10.06 5.03
N LYS A 217 -13.07 -10.84 4.28
CA LYS A 217 -12.79 -12.26 4.02
C LYS A 217 -12.10 -12.39 2.67
N TYR A 218 -10.80 -12.69 2.67
CA TYR A 218 -10.03 -12.93 1.44
C TYR A 218 -10.33 -14.31 0.83
N LYS A 219 -11.55 -14.53 0.30
CA LYS A 219 -11.89 -15.77 -0.39
C LYS A 219 -12.67 -15.48 -1.69
N GLY A 220 -12.21 -16.04 -2.80
CA GLY A 220 -12.92 -15.98 -4.07
C GLY A 220 -12.65 -14.72 -4.91
N GLU A 221 -13.69 -14.09 -5.46
CA GLU A 221 -13.59 -12.89 -6.31
C GLU A 221 -13.28 -11.64 -5.47
N GLY A 222 -12.01 -11.46 -5.14
CA GLY A 222 -11.52 -10.44 -4.21
C GLY A 222 -11.87 -9.00 -4.61
N HIS A 223 -12.03 -8.71 -5.92
CA HIS A 223 -12.44 -7.38 -6.39
C HIS A 223 -13.88 -7.02 -5.97
N LYS A 224 -14.82 -7.97 -5.98
CA LYS A 224 -16.21 -7.72 -5.52
C LYS A 224 -16.23 -7.44 -4.02
N GLN A 225 -15.45 -8.20 -3.25
CA GLN A 225 -15.32 -7.96 -1.81
C GLN A 225 -14.72 -6.59 -1.52
N TRP A 226 -13.80 -6.13 -2.37
CA TRP A 226 -13.19 -4.83 -2.23
C TRP A 226 -14.16 -3.68 -2.55
N GLU A 227 -14.94 -3.80 -3.60
CA GLU A 227 -16.01 -2.84 -3.94
C GLU A 227 -17.08 -2.77 -2.85
N GLU A 228 -17.52 -3.91 -2.33
CA GLU A 228 -18.45 -3.98 -1.19
C GLU A 228 -17.86 -3.34 0.06
N PHE A 229 -16.58 -3.61 0.35
CA PHE A 229 -15.88 -2.99 1.46
C PHE A 229 -15.83 -1.46 1.31
N LEU A 230 -15.39 -0.94 0.17
CA LEU A 230 -15.35 0.50 -0.10
C LEU A 230 -16.74 1.14 0.05
N SER A 231 -17.75 0.55 -0.55
CA SER A 231 -19.13 1.03 -0.44
C SER A 231 -19.63 1.04 1.00
N GLY A 232 -19.26 0.02 1.79
CA GLY A 232 -19.64 -0.09 3.20
C GLY A 232 -18.98 0.94 4.09
N ILE A 233 -17.70 1.30 3.85
CA ILE A 233 -16.98 2.24 4.72
C ILE A 233 -17.29 3.71 4.41
N THR A 234 -17.83 4.04 3.23
CA THR A 234 -18.03 5.42 2.79
C THR A 234 -19.00 6.22 3.64
N THR A 235 -19.86 5.56 4.40
CA THR A 235 -20.79 6.18 5.34
C THR A 235 -20.17 6.47 6.70
N SER A 236 -18.97 5.95 6.98
CA SER A 236 -18.28 6.11 8.26
C SER A 236 -17.53 7.43 8.35
N GLY A 237 -17.66 8.16 9.45
CA GLY A 237 -16.89 9.37 9.72
C GLY A 237 -15.51 9.07 10.32
N TYR A 238 -15.37 7.94 11.02
CA TYR A 238 -14.17 7.56 11.76
C TYR A 238 -13.76 6.13 11.47
N CYS A 239 -12.44 5.89 11.43
CA CYS A 239 -11.85 4.56 11.38
C CYS A 239 -10.84 4.42 12.51
N PHE A 240 -10.95 3.36 13.31
CA PHE A 240 -9.95 3.03 14.32
C PHE A 240 -9.04 1.92 13.82
N ASN A 241 -7.74 2.16 13.90
CA ASN A 241 -6.72 1.17 13.58
C ASN A 241 -5.57 1.31 14.59
N LEU A 242 -5.57 0.48 15.63
CA LEU A 242 -4.58 0.48 16.70
C LEU A 242 -3.38 -0.43 16.41
N ASP A 243 -2.98 -0.51 15.14
CA ASP A 243 -1.84 -1.30 14.71
C ASP A 243 -0.55 -0.77 15.32
N THR A 244 0.24 -1.68 15.91
CA THR A 244 1.53 -1.37 16.55
C THR A 244 2.71 -1.56 15.59
N VAL A 245 2.44 -2.12 14.42
CA VAL A 245 3.44 -2.41 13.40
C VAL A 245 3.72 -1.16 12.57
N LYS A 246 4.98 -0.73 12.52
CA LYS A 246 5.40 0.31 11.57
C LYS A 246 5.45 -0.27 10.15
N SER A 247 4.34 -0.19 9.46
CA SER A 247 4.18 -0.62 8.07
C SER A 247 3.65 0.50 7.19
N GLY A 248 3.50 0.24 5.89
CA GLY A 248 3.03 1.26 4.94
C GLY A 248 1.61 1.79 5.19
N GLY A 249 0.75 1.03 5.87
CA GLY A 249 -0.57 1.48 6.32
C GLY A 249 -1.54 1.89 5.22
N SER A 250 -1.86 1.00 4.29
CA SER A 250 -2.80 1.29 3.18
C SER A 250 -4.16 1.81 3.64
N MET A 251 -4.62 1.42 4.85
CA MET A 251 -5.90 1.88 5.40
C MET A 251 -5.91 3.39 5.63
N ALA A 252 -4.83 3.98 6.16
CA ALA A 252 -4.75 5.42 6.36
C ALA A 252 -4.87 6.18 5.02
N VAL A 253 -4.25 5.66 3.95
CA VAL A 253 -4.34 6.25 2.60
C VAL A 253 -5.77 6.18 2.06
N GLN A 254 -6.45 5.06 2.27
CA GLN A 254 -7.86 4.89 1.87
C GLN A 254 -8.79 5.81 2.67
N CYS A 255 -8.60 5.89 3.98
CA CYS A 255 -9.35 6.82 4.82
C CYS A 255 -9.18 8.27 4.35
N ALA A 256 -7.96 8.69 4.03
CA ALA A 256 -7.71 10.02 3.48
C ALA A 256 -8.44 10.25 2.14
N ALA A 257 -8.40 9.28 1.22
CA ALA A 257 -9.09 9.36 -0.07
C ALA A 257 -10.61 9.42 0.07
N LEU A 258 -11.16 8.72 1.07
CA LEU A 258 -12.61 8.58 1.29
C LEU A 258 -13.17 9.61 2.27
N GLY A 259 -12.34 10.51 2.81
CA GLY A 259 -12.75 11.50 3.80
C GLY A 259 -13.18 10.87 5.13
N ILE A 260 -12.45 9.88 5.61
CA ILE A 260 -12.66 9.22 6.90
C ILE A 260 -11.51 9.62 7.83
N LEU A 261 -11.81 10.08 9.03
CA LEU A 261 -10.77 10.37 10.01
C LEU A 261 -10.21 9.07 10.58
N ASN A 262 -8.95 8.76 10.29
CA ASN A 262 -8.28 7.59 10.84
C ASN A 262 -7.66 7.93 12.21
N ILE A 263 -7.99 7.16 13.24
CA ILE A 263 -7.54 7.37 14.62
C ILE A 263 -6.82 6.11 15.12
N GLY A 264 -5.65 6.32 15.71
CA GLY A 264 -4.82 5.24 16.27
C GLY A 264 -3.75 4.76 15.32
N GLY A 265 -2.86 3.90 15.83
CA GLY A 265 -1.76 3.33 15.06
C GLY A 265 -0.51 4.20 14.99
N VAL A 266 0.58 3.56 14.57
CA VAL A 266 1.91 4.18 14.40
C VAL A 266 2.51 3.79 13.04
N GLN A 267 1.66 3.50 12.07
CA GLN A 267 2.09 3.19 10.72
C GLN A 267 2.64 4.45 10.04
N ASP A 268 3.57 4.29 9.11
CA ASP A 268 4.19 5.38 8.38
C ASP A 268 3.16 6.32 7.72
N SER A 269 2.23 5.76 6.94
CA SER A 269 1.21 6.57 6.28
C SER A 269 0.26 7.26 7.27
N HIS A 270 0.03 6.66 8.44
CA HIS A 270 -0.80 7.26 9.47
C HIS A 270 -0.13 8.48 10.08
N GLU A 271 1.15 8.37 10.47
CA GLU A 271 1.94 9.48 11.00
C GLU A 271 2.05 10.64 10.00
N ILE A 272 2.07 10.33 8.69
CA ILE A 272 2.13 11.34 7.62
C ILE A 272 0.79 12.01 7.35
N LEU A 273 -0.29 11.22 7.26
CA LEU A 273 -1.60 11.70 6.84
C LEU A 273 -2.45 12.22 7.99
N PHE A 274 -2.31 11.64 9.17
CA PHE A 274 -3.09 11.96 10.35
C PHE A 274 -2.20 12.15 11.59
N PRO A 275 -1.24 13.09 11.57
CA PRO A 275 -0.20 13.21 12.61
C PRO A 275 -0.78 13.44 14.01
N ASP A 276 -1.90 14.16 14.12
CA ASP A 276 -2.52 14.48 15.40
C ASP A 276 -3.31 13.30 16.02
N THR A 277 -3.56 12.24 15.23
CA THR A 277 -4.32 11.06 15.65
C THR A 277 -3.48 9.79 15.72
N ALA A 278 -2.21 9.85 15.29
CA ALA A 278 -1.28 8.73 15.22
C ALA A 278 -0.71 8.40 16.60
N THR A 279 -1.41 7.56 17.35
CA THR A 279 -0.97 7.09 18.68
C THR A 279 -1.62 5.77 19.05
N ASN A 280 -0.96 4.98 19.92
CA ASN A 280 -1.50 3.75 20.51
C ASN A 280 -1.77 3.89 22.01
N ASP A 281 -1.63 5.10 22.56
CA ASP A 281 -1.95 5.39 23.95
C ASP A 281 -3.47 5.55 24.12
N TRP A 282 -4.09 4.66 24.87
CA TRP A 282 -5.54 4.62 25.07
C TRP A 282 -6.11 5.94 25.62
N GLY A 283 -5.45 6.51 26.63
CA GLY A 283 -5.90 7.78 27.22
C GLY A 283 -5.79 8.99 26.31
N LYS A 284 -4.81 8.96 25.37
CA LYS A 284 -4.70 9.95 24.31
C LYS A 284 -5.76 9.74 23.24
N LEU A 285 -5.98 8.50 22.81
CA LEU A 285 -6.98 8.15 21.80
C LEU A 285 -8.37 8.61 22.20
N GLU A 286 -8.74 8.43 23.45
CA GLU A 286 -10.03 8.90 23.97
C GLU A 286 -10.17 10.43 23.86
N LYS A 287 -9.15 11.18 24.29
CA LYS A 287 -9.14 12.65 24.20
C LYS A 287 -9.15 13.15 22.74
N ILE A 288 -8.43 12.45 21.84
CA ILE A 288 -8.42 12.74 20.43
C ILE A 288 -9.83 12.53 19.86
N PHE A 289 -10.45 11.38 20.12
CA PHE A 289 -11.80 11.12 19.66
C PHE A 289 -12.79 12.18 20.17
N ASP A 290 -12.76 12.48 21.45
CA ASP A 290 -13.61 13.50 22.07
C ASP A 290 -13.45 14.87 21.41
N LEU A 291 -12.21 15.28 21.11
CA LEU A 291 -11.90 16.54 20.42
C LEU A 291 -12.53 16.63 19.03
N TYR A 292 -12.38 15.59 18.22
CA TYR A 292 -12.87 15.61 16.83
C TYR A 292 -14.38 15.32 16.76
N TYR A 293 -14.91 14.54 17.69
CA TYR A 293 -16.34 14.24 17.79
C TYR A 293 -17.15 15.49 18.16
N ASN A 294 -16.64 16.32 19.06
CA ASN A 294 -17.30 17.54 19.51
C ASN A 294 -16.94 18.78 18.70
N ASN A 295 -16.05 18.66 17.68
CA ASN A 295 -15.63 19.78 16.85
C ASN A 295 -15.58 19.38 15.37
N ILE A 296 -16.69 19.58 14.70
CA ILE A 296 -16.87 19.19 13.30
C ILE A 296 -15.90 19.92 12.35
N ASP A 297 -15.57 21.18 12.62
CA ASP A 297 -14.64 21.95 11.77
C ASP A 297 -13.24 21.33 11.83
N LYS A 298 -12.76 20.98 13.03
CA LYS A 298 -11.48 20.28 13.17
C LYS A 298 -11.48 18.93 12.47
N HIS A 299 -12.60 18.21 12.51
CA HIS A 299 -12.74 16.95 11.80
C HIS A 299 -12.57 17.14 10.29
N TYR A 300 -13.27 18.12 9.71
CA TYR A 300 -13.14 18.45 8.28
C TYR A 300 -11.73 18.92 7.91
N ASP A 301 -11.12 19.78 8.71
CA ASP A 301 -9.76 20.27 8.49
C ASP A 301 -8.75 19.11 8.45
N ALA A 302 -8.85 18.16 9.38
CA ALA A 302 -7.98 17.00 9.42
C ALA A 302 -8.15 16.07 8.20
N ILE A 303 -9.39 15.86 7.75
CA ILE A 303 -9.69 15.06 6.55
C ILE A 303 -9.13 15.76 5.30
N GLN A 304 -9.36 17.07 5.16
CA GLN A 304 -8.87 17.82 4.02
C GLN A 304 -7.34 17.87 3.96
N PHE A 305 -6.69 18.02 5.10
CA PHE A 305 -5.23 17.92 5.21
C PHE A 305 -4.75 16.54 4.75
N ALA A 306 -5.36 15.46 5.25
CA ALA A 306 -4.98 14.10 4.91
C ALA A 306 -5.18 13.80 3.41
N TYR A 307 -6.28 14.24 2.81
CA TYR A 307 -6.55 14.09 1.39
C TYR A 307 -5.50 14.78 0.51
N ASN A 308 -5.19 16.04 0.80
CA ASN A 308 -4.18 16.80 0.06
C ASN A 308 -2.80 16.15 0.18
N LYS A 309 -2.43 15.71 1.38
CA LYS A 309 -1.18 14.98 1.61
C LYS A 309 -1.15 13.64 0.88
N ALA A 310 -2.27 12.92 0.82
CA ALA A 310 -2.36 11.65 0.11
C ALA A 310 -2.13 11.84 -1.40
N ILE A 311 -2.71 12.88 -2.01
CA ILE A 311 -2.44 13.24 -3.42
C ILE A 311 -0.96 13.52 -3.64
N ASP A 312 -0.35 14.34 -2.78
CA ASP A 312 1.04 14.77 -2.93
C ASP A 312 2.06 13.63 -2.78
N ILE A 313 1.70 12.58 -2.03
CA ILE A 313 2.65 11.53 -1.65
C ILE A 313 2.35 10.20 -2.34
N TYR A 314 1.08 9.78 -2.37
CA TYR A 314 0.69 8.41 -2.73
C TYR A 314 -0.04 8.30 -4.08
N SER A 315 -0.45 9.43 -4.71
CA SER A 315 -1.12 9.38 -6.02
C SER A 315 -0.21 8.82 -7.12
N TYR A 316 -0.79 8.20 -8.12
CA TYR A 316 -0.06 7.69 -9.27
C TYR A 316 0.84 8.76 -9.91
N LYS A 317 0.33 9.97 -10.06
CA LYS A 317 1.07 11.11 -10.63
C LYS A 317 2.28 11.49 -9.78
N SER A 318 2.13 11.54 -8.46
CA SER A 318 3.22 11.85 -7.54
C SER A 318 4.30 10.77 -7.56
N ILE A 319 3.89 9.50 -7.51
CA ILE A 319 4.79 8.34 -7.57
C ILE A 319 5.55 8.31 -8.91
N GLU A 320 4.85 8.52 -10.02
CA GLU A 320 5.48 8.60 -11.36
C GLU A 320 6.59 9.67 -11.40
N SER A 321 6.26 10.86 -10.90
CA SER A 321 7.22 11.97 -10.86
C SER A 321 8.47 11.66 -10.04
N ARG A 322 8.29 11.09 -8.83
CA ARG A 322 9.41 10.69 -7.96
C ARG A 322 10.25 9.58 -8.58
N PHE A 323 9.59 8.58 -9.17
CA PHE A 323 10.25 7.45 -9.80
C PHE A 323 11.08 7.88 -11.02
N LYS A 324 10.50 8.70 -11.90
CA LYS A 324 11.22 9.27 -13.05
C LYS A 324 12.42 10.10 -12.62
N LYS A 325 12.30 10.91 -11.58
CA LYS A 325 13.44 11.66 -11.02
C LYS A 325 14.56 10.76 -10.48
N MET A 326 14.23 9.58 -9.99
CA MET A 326 15.21 8.60 -9.54
C MET A 326 15.94 7.96 -10.71
N ILE A 327 15.20 7.52 -11.75
CA ILE A 327 15.75 6.77 -12.88
C ILE A 327 16.58 7.65 -13.83
N PHE A 328 16.17 8.89 -14.05
CA PHE A 328 16.77 9.78 -15.07
C PHE A 328 17.72 10.85 -14.48
N LYS A 329 18.12 10.70 -13.22
CA LYS A 329 19.21 11.50 -12.61
C LYS A 329 20.53 10.74 -12.65
#